data_a9830d7732db33520f73a3badc560384
#
_entry.id   a9830d7732db33520f73a3badc560384
#
_cell.length_a   1.000
_cell.length_b   1.000
_cell.length_c   1.000
_cell.angle_alpha   90.00
_cell.angle_beta   90.00
_cell.angle_gamma   90.00
#
_symmetry.space_group_name_H-M   'P 1'
#
loop_
_entity.id
_entity.type
_entity.pdbx_description
1 polymer ?
#
loop_
_entity_poly.entity_id
_entity_poly.type
_entity_poly.pdbx_seq_one_letter_code
_entity_poly.pdbx_strand_id
1 'polypeptide(L)'
;MREVTLTWSREALGTTSFSQLDETVQKLSIMGHLNITKDGVRQIAMPVYRDGKSSADMEAIDFITVEQHLNERESDALVIWNEHPLVLLASGTENIHILPPYEYEDGAITVTVRGLPDAISTFVNLCKAFLPPNKISVQTIQQQNELFKELLTNRQYECITLASLHGYYESERKVTIQGLAEVMDIARSTFQEHLQAAEEAILRWSSEQLL
;
A
#
# COMPACT_ATOMS: atom_id res chain seq x y z
N MET A 1 14.07 7.05 -6.19
CA MET A 1 13.43 5.84 -5.64
C MET A 1 12.39 5.38 -6.63
N ARG A 2 12.19 4.08 -6.84
CA ARG A 2 11.17 3.52 -7.74
C ARG A 2 10.11 2.78 -6.95
N GLU A 3 8.91 2.77 -7.50
CA GLU A 3 7.82 1.95 -7.04
C GLU A 3 7.38 1.04 -8.19
N VAL A 4 7.14 -0.21 -7.88
CA VAL A 4 6.62 -1.20 -8.83
C VAL A 4 5.42 -1.91 -8.22
N THR A 5 4.35 -1.99 -8.99
CA THR A 5 3.19 -2.82 -8.67
C THR A 5 3.24 -4.07 -9.52
N LEU A 6 3.21 -5.22 -8.86
CA LEU A 6 3.21 -6.55 -9.46
C LEU A 6 1.85 -7.20 -9.22
N THR A 7 1.25 -7.75 -10.26
CA THR A 7 -0.04 -8.46 -10.15
C THR A 7 0.10 -9.86 -10.70
N TRP A 8 -0.35 -10.85 -9.95
CA TRP A 8 -0.51 -12.24 -10.36
C TRP A 8 -1.99 -12.58 -10.43
N SER A 9 -2.42 -13.15 -11.53
CA SER A 9 -3.79 -13.60 -11.72
C SER A 9 -4.02 -14.97 -11.08
N ARG A 10 -5.29 -15.31 -10.89
CA ARG A 10 -5.71 -16.64 -10.42
C ARG A 10 -5.11 -17.79 -11.27
N GLU A 11 -5.02 -17.61 -12.58
CA GLU A 11 -4.45 -18.61 -13.48
C GLU A 11 -2.96 -18.86 -13.19
N ALA A 12 -2.20 -17.78 -12.95
CA ALA A 12 -0.77 -17.88 -12.62
C ALA A 12 -0.52 -18.49 -11.23
N LEU A 13 -1.37 -18.19 -10.25
CA LEU A 13 -1.23 -18.67 -8.88
C LEU A 13 -1.83 -20.06 -8.65
N GLY A 14 -2.83 -20.46 -9.44
CA GLY A 14 -3.58 -21.70 -9.23
C GLY A 14 -2.78 -22.99 -9.41
N THR A 15 -1.60 -22.92 -10.05
CA THR A 15 -0.67 -24.04 -10.20
C THR A 15 0.43 -24.07 -9.13
N THR A 16 0.36 -23.18 -8.15
CA THR A 16 1.34 -23.01 -7.08
C THR A 16 0.72 -23.33 -5.72
N SER A 17 1.51 -23.21 -4.64
CA SER A 17 1.03 -23.35 -3.25
C SER A 17 -0.05 -22.32 -2.86
N PHE A 18 -0.22 -21.25 -3.62
CA PHE A 18 -1.33 -20.30 -3.43
C PHE A 18 -2.72 -20.93 -3.66
N SER A 19 -2.83 -22.07 -4.35
CA SER A 19 -4.09 -22.80 -4.46
C SER A 19 -4.68 -23.18 -3.10
N GLN A 20 -3.83 -23.47 -2.08
CA GLN A 20 -4.27 -23.75 -0.71
C GLN A 20 -4.96 -22.53 -0.08
N LEU A 21 -4.48 -21.30 -0.37
CA LEU A 21 -5.17 -20.08 0.05
C LEU A 21 -6.53 -19.92 -0.63
N ASP A 22 -6.62 -20.19 -1.94
CA ASP A 22 -7.87 -20.09 -2.70
C ASP A 22 -8.96 -21.04 -2.18
N GLU A 23 -8.58 -22.19 -1.62
CA GLU A 23 -9.50 -23.13 -1.00
C GLU A 23 -10.00 -22.69 0.38
N THR A 24 -9.25 -21.84 1.06
CA THR A 24 -9.48 -21.47 2.47
C THR A 24 -10.12 -20.08 2.60
N VAL A 25 -9.61 -19.08 1.87
CA VAL A 25 -10.06 -17.70 1.98
C VAL A 25 -10.58 -17.17 0.65
N GLN A 26 -11.63 -16.34 0.70
CA GLN A 26 -12.02 -15.52 -0.42
C GLN A 26 -11.07 -14.34 -0.55
N LYS A 27 -10.68 -13.74 0.60
CA LYS A 27 -9.78 -12.60 0.68
C LYS A 27 -8.83 -12.74 1.87
N LEU A 28 -7.59 -12.33 1.69
CA LEU A 28 -6.61 -12.18 2.76
C LEU A 28 -5.92 -10.83 2.60
N SER A 29 -6.22 -9.90 3.50
CA SER A 29 -5.58 -8.58 3.53
C SER A 29 -4.40 -8.60 4.49
N ILE A 30 -3.20 -8.31 4.00
CA ILE A 30 -2.01 -8.13 4.84
C ILE A 30 -1.91 -6.66 5.22
N MET A 31 -2.15 -6.36 6.49
CA MET A 31 -2.23 -5.00 7.02
C MET A 31 -0.88 -4.42 7.43
N GLY A 32 0.09 -5.29 7.72
CA GLY A 32 1.41 -4.85 8.15
C GLY A 32 2.39 -5.99 8.36
N HIS A 33 3.67 -5.62 8.43
CA HIS A 33 4.76 -6.51 8.76
C HIS A 33 5.27 -6.19 10.17
N LEU A 34 5.24 -7.18 11.06
CA LEU A 34 5.71 -7.03 12.45
C LEU A 34 7.20 -7.38 12.57
N ASN A 35 7.67 -8.34 11.77
CA ASN A 35 9.06 -8.75 11.71
C ASN A 35 9.38 -9.34 10.34
N ILE A 36 10.55 -8.99 9.81
CA ILE A 36 11.04 -9.51 8.53
C ILE A 36 12.39 -10.17 8.78
N THR A 37 12.50 -11.44 8.43
CA THR A 37 13.74 -12.22 8.51
C THR A 37 14.00 -12.93 7.19
N LYS A 38 15.17 -13.52 7.04
CA LYS A 38 15.48 -14.34 5.86
C LYS A 38 14.68 -15.64 5.78
N ASP A 39 14.11 -16.09 6.90
CA ASP A 39 13.43 -17.38 7.02
C ASP A 39 11.90 -17.22 6.98
N GLY A 40 11.36 -16.00 7.03
CA GLY A 40 9.93 -15.72 6.99
C GLY A 40 9.59 -14.29 7.40
N VAL A 41 8.31 -13.96 7.32
CA VAL A 41 7.78 -12.66 7.68
C VAL A 41 6.61 -12.82 8.63
N ARG A 42 6.67 -12.17 9.80
CA ARG A 42 5.54 -12.06 10.72
C ARG A 42 4.64 -10.92 10.26
N GLN A 43 3.35 -11.22 10.04
CA GLN A 43 2.39 -10.33 9.42
C GLN A 43 1.10 -10.23 10.24
N ILE A 44 0.46 -9.06 10.15
CA ILE A 44 -0.94 -8.91 10.56
C ILE A 44 -1.80 -9.18 9.33
N ALA A 45 -2.67 -10.17 9.43
CA ALA A 45 -3.53 -10.64 8.37
C ALA A 45 -5.00 -10.56 8.77
N MET A 46 -5.85 -10.15 7.83
CA MET A 46 -7.31 -10.12 7.99
C MET A 46 -7.93 -11.04 6.93
N PRO A 47 -8.29 -12.27 7.29
CA PRO A 47 -8.94 -13.20 6.38
C PRO A 47 -10.44 -12.95 6.26
N VAL A 48 -10.98 -13.17 5.07
CA VAL A 48 -12.39 -13.43 4.82
C VAL A 48 -12.47 -14.87 4.34
N TYR A 49 -12.98 -15.74 5.19
CA TYR A 49 -13.02 -17.17 4.91
C TYR A 49 -14.09 -17.53 3.90
N ARG A 50 -13.86 -18.61 3.14
CA ARG A 50 -14.91 -19.26 2.35
C ARG A 50 -15.90 -19.99 3.24
N ASP A 51 -17.08 -20.31 2.72
CA ASP A 51 -18.12 -21.01 3.45
C ASP A 51 -17.60 -22.30 4.08
N GLY A 52 -17.81 -22.42 5.42
CA GLY A 52 -17.40 -23.57 6.21
C GLY A 52 -15.90 -23.62 6.55
N LYS A 53 -15.13 -22.58 6.21
CA LYS A 53 -13.71 -22.44 6.53
C LYS A 53 -13.49 -21.52 7.73
N SER A 54 -12.31 -21.65 8.37
CA SER A 54 -11.95 -20.95 9.59
C SER A 54 -10.43 -20.76 9.71
N SER A 55 -9.98 -20.16 10.81
CA SER A 55 -8.56 -20.03 11.13
C SER A 55 -7.84 -21.38 11.27
N ALA A 56 -8.54 -22.45 11.66
CA ALA A 56 -7.96 -23.79 11.73
C ALA A 56 -7.58 -24.32 10.32
N ASP A 57 -8.31 -23.93 9.28
CA ASP A 57 -7.95 -24.27 7.89
C ASP A 57 -6.74 -23.47 7.41
N MET A 58 -6.49 -22.27 7.96
CA MET A 58 -5.27 -21.52 7.68
C MET A 58 -4.01 -22.23 8.19
N GLU A 59 -4.09 -22.95 9.32
CA GLU A 59 -2.98 -23.71 9.87
C GLU A 59 -2.62 -24.96 9.01
N ALA A 60 -3.52 -25.37 8.12
CA ALA A 60 -3.27 -26.46 7.18
C ALA A 60 -2.52 -26.01 5.92
N ILE A 61 -2.25 -24.69 5.75
CA ILE A 61 -1.52 -24.14 4.62
C ILE A 61 -0.01 -24.24 4.90
N ASP A 62 0.72 -24.96 4.06
CA ASP A 62 2.12 -25.34 4.28
C ASP A 62 3.08 -24.19 4.60
N PHE A 63 2.79 -22.98 4.14
CA PHE A 63 3.66 -21.81 4.31
C PHE A 63 3.12 -20.77 5.29
N ILE A 64 2.04 -21.08 6.03
CA ILE A 64 1.43 -20.20 7.02
C ILE A 64 1.40 -20.91 8.38
N THR A 65 1.87 -20.21 9.41
CA THR A 65 1.64 -20.60 10.80
C THR A 65 0.83 -19.49 11.47
N VAL A 66 -0.32 -19.81 12.05
CA VAL A 66 -1.10 -18.88 12.86
C VAL A 66 -0.48 -18.80 14.25
N GLU A 67 0.11 -17.65 14.60
CA GLU A 67 0.79 -17.47 15.89
C GLU A 67 -0.14 -16.91 16.97
N GLN A 68 -1.10 -16.04 16.55
CA GLN A 68 -1.98 -15.37 17.50
C GLN A 68 -3.28 -14.93 16.82
N HIS A 69 -4.39 -15.02 17.55
CA HIS A 69 -5.67 -14.42 17.20
C HIS A 69 -5.76 -13.05 17.88
N LEU A 70 -5.97 -12.00 17.08
CA LEU A 70 -6.20 -10.64 17.58
C LEU A 70 -7.71 -10.41 17.68
N ASN A 71 -8.31 -10.87 18.79
CA ASN A 71 -9.74 -10.74 19.07
C ASN A 71 -10.05 -9.32 19.54
N GLU A 72 -9.96 -8.33 18.68
CA GLU A 72 -10.48 -6.99 18.95
C GLU A 72 -11.82 -6.82 18.20
N ARG A 73 -12.93 -6.88 18.98
CA ARG A 73 -14.29 -6.45 18.62
C ARG A 73 -14.58 -6.46 17.11
N GLU A 74 -15.04 -7.61 16.58
CA GLU A 74 -15.55 -7.80 15.22
C GLU A 74 -14.51 -8.05 14.10
N SER A 75 -13.21 -8.16 14.37
CA SER A 75 -12.24 -8.55 13.34
C SER A 75 -11.59 -9.89 13.62
N ASP A 76 -11.63 -10.80 12.66
CA ASP A 76 -10.89 -12.08 12.68
C ASP A 76 -9.39 -11.88 12.35
N ALA A 77 -8.79 -10.79 12.85
CA ALA A 77 -7.40 -10.48 12.57
C ALA A 77 -6.47 -11.48 13.23
N LEU A 78 -5.44 -11.88 12.51
CA LEU A 78 -4.45 -12.87 12.91
C LEU A 78 -3.04 -12.29 12.86
N VAL A 79 -2.17 -12.78 13.75
CA VAL A 79 -0.73 -12.71 13.53
C VAL A 79 -0.32 -14.04 12.90
N ILE A 80 0.26 -13.96 11.71
CA ILE A 80 0.75 -15.13 10.98
C ILE A 80 2.26 -15.04 10.75
N TRP A 81 2.91 -16.18 10.73
CA TRP A 81 4.25 -16.37 10.19
C TRP A 81 4.11 -16.93 8.78
N ASN A 82 4.72 -16.26 7.80
CA ASN A 82 4.60 -16.58 6.37
C ASN A 82 5.97 -16.90 5.78
N GLU A 83 6.12 -18.14 5.31
CA GLU A 83 7.35 -18.69 4.72
C GLU A 83 7.21 -18.92 3.20
N HIS A 84 6.18 -18.37 2.56
CA HIS A 84 5.99 -18.56 1.13
C HIS A 84 7.22 -18.10 0.35
N PRO A 85 7.70 -18.86 -0.68
CA PRO A 85 8.91 -18.51 -1.43
C PRO A 85 8.94 -17.09 -2.02
N LEU A 86 7.81 -16.53 -2.45
CA LEU A 86 7.74 -15.12 -2.88
C LEU A 86 8.02 -14.14 -1.72
N VAL A 87 7.58 -14.47 -0.51
CA VAL A 87 7.83 -13.66 0.69
C VAL A 87 9.31 -13.75 1.06
N LEU A 88 9.90 -14.95 1.00
CA LEU A 88 11.34 -15.16 1.24
C LEU A 88 12.21 -14.46 0.19
N LEU A 89 11.79 -14.48 -1.06
CA LEU A 89 12.47 -13.77 -2.14
C LEU A 89 12.47 -12.25 -1.88
N ALA A 90 11.36 -11.72 -1.43
CA ALA A 90 11.24 -10.31 -1.09
C ALA A 90 12.06 -9.94 0.14
N SER A 91 11.99 -10.74 1.21
CA SER A 91 12.75 -10.51 2.44
C SER A 91 14.27 -10.67 2.26
N GLY A 92 14.69 -11.49 1.30
CA GLY A 92 16.09 -11.67 0.93
C GLY A 92 16.64 -10.60 -0.02
N THR A 93 15.79 -9.70 -0.55
CA THR A 93 16.24 -8.63 -1.44
C THR A 93 16.45 -7.34 -0.64
N GLU A 94 17.71 -6.91 -0.55
CA GLU A 94 18.06 -5.67 0.16
C GLU A 94 17.56 -4.41 -0.59
N ASN A 95 17.33 -3.33 0.14
CA ASN A 95 16.96 -2.00 -0.38
C ASN A 95 15.63 -1.97 -1.13
N ILE A 96 14.73 -2.89 -0.82
CA ILE A 96 13.32 -2.83 -1.21
C ILE A 96 12.43 -2.87 0.04
N HIS A 97 11.20 -2.38 -0.13
CA HIS A 97 10.17 -2.40 0.89
C HIS A 97 8.84 -2.76 0.25
N ILE A 98 8.20 -3.83 0.72
CA ILE A 98 6.83 -4.17 0.33
C ILE A 98 5.89 -3.28 1.13
N LEU A 99 4.96 -2.63 0.45
CA LEU A 99 4.04 -1.67 1.05
C LEU A 99 2.72 -2.35 1.39
N PRO A 100 2.42 -2.55 2.70
CA PRO A 100 1.06 -2.89 3.10
C PRO A 100 0.15 -1.63 3.05
N PRO A 101 -1.18 -1.78 2.95
CA PRO A 101 -1.85 -3.06 2.80
C PRO A 101 -1.73 -3.63 1.39
N TYR A 102 -1.72 -4.95 1.28
CA TYR A 102 -1.89 -5.66 0.02
C TYR A 102 -2.79 -6.87 0.22
N GLU A 103 -3.41 -7.31 -0.87
CA GLU A 103 -4.50 -8.27 -0.80
C GLU A 103 -4.29 -9.43 -1.75
N TYR A 104 -4.59 -10.61 -1.24
CA TYR A 104 -4.96 -11.77 -2.04
C TYR A 104 -6.49 -11.81 -2.06
N GLU A 105 -7.11 -11.82 -3.22
CA GLU A 105 -8.56 -11.81 -3.39
C GLU A 105 -8.92 -12.64 -4.63
N ASP A 106 -9.85 -13.57 -4.45
CA ASP A 106 -10.37 -14.46 -5.52
C ASP A 106 -9.27 -15.11 -6.38
N GLY A 107 -8.18 -15.54 -5.77
CA GLY A 107 -7.08 -16.20 -6.43
C GLY A 107 -6.05 -15.26 -7.06
N ALA A 108 -6.20 -13.96 -6.98
CA ALA A 108 -5.26 -12.98 -7.47
C ALA A 108 -4.54 -12.25 -6.35
N ILE A 109 -3.32 -11.77 -6.60
CA ILE A 109 -2.58 -10.93 -5.65
C ILE A 109 -1.97 -9.74 -6.37
N THR A 110 -2.05 -8.57 -5.72
CA THR A 110 -1.37 -7.36 -6.17
C THR A 110 -0.50 -6.82 -5.05
N VAL A 111 0.78 -6.61 -5.33
CA VAL A 111 1.76 -6.15 -4.36
C VAL A 111 2.49 -4.93 -4.89
N THR A 112 2.60 -3.90 -4.07
CA THR A 112 3.40 -2.71 -4.37
C THR A 112 4.71 -2.75 -3.60
N VAL A 113 5.81 -2.57 -4.33
CA VAL A 113 7.17 -2.61 -3.80
C VAL A 113 7.89 -1.31 -4.11
N ARG A 114 8.52 -0.73 -3.12
CA ARG A 114 9.30 0.51 -3.24
C ARG A 114 10.76 0.25 -2.92
N GLY A 115 11.68 0.86 -3.65
CA GLY A 115 13.11 0.65 -3.38
C GLY A 115 14.05 1.44 -4.28
N LEU A 116 15.33 1.13 -4.18
CA LEU A 116 16.35 1.66 -5.07
C LEU A 116 16.17 1.09 -6.48
N PRO A 117 16.48 1.85 -7.55
CA PRO A 117 16.24 1.43 -8.93
C PRO A 117 16.83 0.05 -9.28
N ASP A 118 18.05 -0.22 -8.86
CA ASP A 118 18.74 -1.49 -9.14
C ASP A 118 18.17 -2.65 -8.34
N ALA A 119 17.80 -2.41 -7.07
CA ALA A 119 17.18 -3.40 -6.22
C ALA A 119 15.78 -3.80 -6.74
N ILE A 120 14.98 -2.81 -7.18
CA ILE A 120 13.68 -3.07 -7.84
C ILE A 120 13.87 -3.88 -9.12
N SER A 121 14.87 -3.55 -9.95
CA SER A 121 15.14 -4.28 -11.18
C SER A 121 15.55 -5.74 -10.90
N THR A 122 16.38 -5.95 -9.88
CA THR A 122 16.79 -7.28 -9.41
C THR A 122 15.59 -8.07 -8.91
N PHE A 123 14.78 -7.48 -8.03
CA PHE A 123 13.59 -8.12 -7.49
C PHE A 123 12.57 -8.52 -8.59
N VAL A 124 12.30 -7.61 -9.53
CA VAL A 124 11.40 -7.89 -10.67
C VAL A 124 11.93 -9.04 -11.53
N ASN A 125 13.24 -9.10 -11.78
CA ASN A 125 13.84 -10.19 -12.54
C ASN A 125 13.76 -11.53 -11.79
N LEU A 126 13.96 -11.54 -10.49
CA LEU A 126 13.77 -12.72 -9.65
C LEU A 126 12.31 -13.19 -9.65
N CYS A 127 11.35 -12.27 -9.51
CA CYS A 127 9.91 -12.62 -9.64
C CYS A 127 9.61 -13.24 -11.01
N LYS A 128 10.12 -12.65 -12.11
CA LYS A 128 9.92 -13.20 -13.46
C LYS A 128 10.50 -14.60 -13.65
N ALA A 129 11.63 -14.89 -12.98
CA ALA A 129 12.28 -16.19 -13.08
C ALA A 129 11.58 -17.25 -12.21
N PHE A 130 11.08 -16.88 -11.04
CA PHE A 130 10.47 -17.80 -10.08
C PHE A 130 8.96 -17.99 -10.30
N LEU A 131 8.22 -16.89 -10.36
CA LEU A 131 6.79 -16.84 -10.58
C LEU A 131 6.45 -15.58 -11.38
N PRO A 132 6.34 -15.66 -12.71
CA PRO A 132 6.14 -14.49 -13.57
C PRO A 132 4.85 -13.75 -13.24
N PRO A 133 4.89 -12.45 -12.90
CA PRO A 133 3.68 -11.66 -12.74
C PRO A 133 3.01 -11.40 -14.10
N ASN A 134 1.68 -11.37 -14.10
CA ASN A 134 0.89 -11.09 -15.30
C ASN A 134 0.96 -9.60 -15.70
N LYS A 135 1.10 -8.74 -14.70
CA LYS A 135 1.19 -7.29 -14.91
C LYS A 135 2.31 -6.69 -14.05
N ILE A 136 3.08 -5.82 -14.66
CA ILE A 136 4.13 -5.03 -13.98
C ILE A 136 3.89 -3.57 -14.35
N SER A 137 3.66 -2.73 -13.34
CA SER A 137 3.57 -1.28 -13.49
C SER A 137 4.70 -0.63 -12.71
N VAL A 138 5.52 0.18 -13.37
CA VAL A 138 6.65 0.88 -12.74
C VAL A 138 6.35 2.37 -12.69
N GLN A 139 6.44 2.95 -11.49
CA GLN A 139 6.32 4.38 -11.28
C GLN A 139 7.60 4.92 -10.64
N THR A 140 8.04 6.06 -11.11
CA THR A 140 9.10 6.80 -10.42
C THR A 140 8.42 7.69 -9.37
N ILE A 141 8.96 7.75 -8.14
CA ILE A 141 8.35 8.56 -7.05
C ILE A 141 8.31 10.06 -7.40
N GLN A 142 9.13 10.51 -8.36
CA GLN A 142 8.98 11.85 -8.95
C GLN A 142 7.63 12.05 -9.66
N GLN A 143 6.98 10.99 -10.16
CA GLN A 143 5.66 11.08 -10.80
C GLN A 143 4.51 11.34 -9.81
N GLN A 144 4.66 10.99 -8.53
CA GLN A 144 3.65 11.39 -7.53
C GLN A 144 3.63 12.92 -7.32
N ASN A 145 4.79 13.57 -7.39
CA ASN A 145 4.87 15.03 -7.40
C ASN A 145 4.35 15.64 -8.72
N GLU A 146 4.45 14.90 -9.84
CA GLU A 146 3.88 15.32 -11.12
C GLU A 146 2.36 15.20 -11.15
N LEU A 147 1.80 14.18 -10.51
CA LEU A 147 0.34 14.04 -10.38
C LEU A 147 -0.28 15.26 -9.68
N PHE A 148 0.32 15.71 -8.58
CA PHE A 148 -0.15 16.93 -7.90
C PHE A 148 0.10 18.19 -8.72
N LYS A 149 1.14 18.22 -9.58
CA LYS A 149 1.39 19.34 -10.52
C LYS A 149 0.41 19.36 -11.69
N GLU A 150 -0.09 18.20 -12.10
CA GLU A 150 -1.16 18.10 -13.11
C GLU A 150 -2.52 18.45 -12.50
N LEU A 151 -2.75 18.10 -11.25
CA LEU A 151 -3.99 18.34 -10.52
C LEU A 151 -4.13 19.79 -10.06
N LEU A 152 -3.02 20.42 -9.69
CA LEU A 152 -2.96 21.74 -9.07
C LEU A 152 -2.10 22.70 -9.89
N THR A 153 -2.52 23.95 -9.97
CA THR A 153 -1.63 25.01 -10.43
C THR A 153 -0.48 25.21 -9.43
N ASN A 154 0.64 25.81 -9.87
CA ASN A 154 1.79 26.07 -8.98
C ASN A 154 1.37 26.85 -7.73
N ARG A 155 0.50 27.85 -7.84
CA ARG A 155 0.03 28.65 -6.71
C ARG A 155 -0.85 27.85 -5.76
N GLN A 156 -1.73 27.01 -6.28
CA GLN A 156 -2.54 26.09 -5.46
C GLN A 156 -1.68 25.10 -4.69
N TYR A 157 -0.66 24.53 -5.37
CA TYR A 157 0.30 23.63 -4.75
C TYR A 157 1.12 24.30 -3.65
N GLU A 158 1.61 25.52 -3.89
CA GLU A 158 2.33 26.31 -2.87
C GLU A 158 1.45 26.60 -1.65
N CYS A 159 0.20 27.04 -1.87
CA CYS A 159 -0.72 27.36 -0.76
C CYS A 159 -1.06 26.14 0.10
N ILE A 160 -1.40 25.01 -0.51
CA ILE A 160 -1.79 23.81 0.25
C ILE A 160 -0.59 23.18 0.96
N THR A 161 0.59 23.20 0.33
CA THR A 161 1.83 22.73 0.93
C THR A 161 2.20 23.59 2.15
N LEU A 162 2.14 24.90 2.03
CA LEU A 162 2.42 25.83 3.13
C LEU A 162 1.42 25.63 4.28
N ALA A 163 0.13 25.50 3.98
CA ALA A 163 -0.91 25.23 4.96
C ALA A 163 -0.66 23.93 5.73
N SER A 164 -0.31 22.87 5.01
CA SER A 164 0.00 21.56 5.61
C SER A 164 1.23 21.60 6.50
N LEU A 165 2.34 22.18 6.03
CA LEU A 165 3.60 22.27 6.76
C LEU A 165 3.48 23.10 8.04
N HIS A 166 2.62 24.10 8.06
CA HIS A 166 2.41 24.97 9.22
C HIS A 166 1.28 24.50 10.16
N GLY A 167 0.73 23.29 9.94
CA GLY A 167 -0.25 22.70 10.85
C GLY A 167 -1.65 23.30 10.72
N TYR A 168 -2.01 23.87 9.57
CA TYR A 168 -3.36 24.39 9.33
C TYR A 168 -4.45 23.32 9.43
N TYR A 169 -4.11 22.08 9.09
CA TYR A 169 -5.02 20.93 9.11
C TYR A 169 -4.94 20.09 10.41
N GLU A 170 -4.09 20.47 11.33
CA GLU A 170 -4.01 19.82 12.65
C GLU A 170 -5.28 20.09 13.49
N SER A 171 -5.61 19.17 14.39
CA SER A 171 -6.75 19.33 15.31
C SER A 171 -6.65 20.58 16.17
N GLU A 172 -5.44 20.95 16.59
CA GLU A 172 -5.12 22.23 17.22
C GLU A 172 -4.40 23.12 16.20
N ARG A 173 -5.16 23.94 15.48
CA ARG A 173 -4.60 24.86 14.48
C ARG A 173 -3.64 25.85 15.12
N LYS A 174 -2.39 25.83 14.69
CA LYS A 174 -1.33 26.73 15.16
C LYS A 174 -1.16 27.98 14.29
N VAL A 175 -1.84 28.02 13.13
CA VAL A 175 -1.68 29.07 12.13
C VAL A 175 -3.04 29.52 11.58
N THR A 176 -3.13 30.77 11.17
CA THR A 176 -4.31 31.35 10.50
C THR A 176 -4.07 31.55 9.01
N ILE A 177 -5.16 31.60 8.22
CA ILE A 177 -5.09 31.94 6.80
C ILE A 177 -4.39 33.29 6.58
N GLN A 178 -4.61 34.27 7.47
CA GLN A 178 -3.95 35.56 7.41
C GLN A 178 -2.42 35.40 7.56
N GLY A 179 -1.95 34.64 8.55
CA GLY A 179 -0.52 34.41 8.75
C GLY A 179 0.14 33.68 7.60
N LEU A 180 -0.55 32.71 6.99
CA LEU A 180 -0.06 32.01 5.79
C LEU A 180 0.01 32.92 4.56
N ALA A 181 -0.98 33.78 4.36
CA ALA A 181 -1.01 34.77 3.29
C ALA A 181 0.15 35.78 3.40
N GLU A 182 0.47 36.21 4.61
CA GLU A 182 1.60 37.08 4.90
C GLU A 182 2.95 36.43 4.56
N VAL A 183 3.11 35.13 4.85
CA VAL A 183 4.32 34.36 4.46
C VAL A 183 4.53 34.33 2.96
N MET A 184 3.44 34.29 2.18
CA MET A 184 3.49 34.28 0.71
C MET A 184 3.45 35.66 0.06
N ASP A 185 3.35 36.71 0.86
CA ASP A 185 3.19 38.11 0.38
C ASP A 185 2.02 38.28 -0.59
N ILE A 186 0.85 37.72 -0.23
CA ILE A 186 -0.39 37.82 -1.02
C ILE A 186 -1.57 38.22 -0.11
N ALA A 187 -2.65 38.69 -0.74
CA ALA A 187 -3.86 39.01 0.01
C ALA A 187 -4.48 37.73 0.62
N ARG A 188 -5.06 37.88 1.81
CA ARG A 188 -5.76 36.78 2.53
C ARG A 188 -6.82 36.10 1.64
N SER A 189 -7.62 36.90 0.91
CA SER A 189 -8.65 36.38 -0.01
C SER A 189 -8.04 35.51 -1.11
N THR A 190 -6.94 35.97 -1.70
CA THR A 190 -6.22 35.25 -2.75
C THR A 190 -5.64 33.93 -2.24
N PHE A 191 -5.05 33.93 -1.04
CA PHE A 191 -4.56 32.70 -0.42
C PHE A 191 -5.71 31.72 -0.20
N GLN A 192 -6.83 32.19 0.36
CA GLN A 192 -8.01 31.39 0.63
C GLN A 192 -8.61 30.78 -0.65
N GLU A 193 -8.71 31.54 -1.73
CA GLU A 193 -9.19 31.06 -3.02
C GLU A 193 -8.30 29.95 -3.60
N HIS A 194 -6.96 30.13 -3.56
CA HIS A 194 -6.03 29.10 -4.02
C HIS A 194 -6.07 27.85 -3.16
N LEU A 195 -6.16 28.01 -1.84
CA LEU A 195 -6.24 26.89 -0.91
C LEU A 195 -7.51 26.07 -1.13
N GLN A 196 -8.66 26.75 -1.21
CA GLN A 196 -9.95 26.09 -1.44
C GLN A 196 -9.98 25.36 -2.79
N ALA A 197 -9.48 25.98 -3.86
CA ALA A 197 -9.41 25.35 -5.18
C ALA A 197 -8.48 24.11 -5.17
N ALA A 198 -7.38 24.14 -4.40
CA ALA A 198 -6.52 22.98 -4.22
C ALA A 198 -7.21 21.84 -3.45
N GLU A 199 -7.91 22.16 -2.36
CA GLU A 199 -8.70 21.22 -1.57
C GLU A 199 -9.78 20.55 -2.42
N GLU A 200 -10.54 21.31 -3.18
CA GLU A 200 -11.58 20.81 -4.10
C GLU A 200 -11.02 19.86 -5.15
N ALA A 201 -9.88 20.20 -5.76
CA ALA A 201 -9.23 19.37 -6.78
C ALA A 201 -8.76 18.03 -6.20
N ILE A 202 -8.13 18.04 -5.02
CA ILE A 202 -7.65 16.83 -4.33
C ILE A 202 -8.83 15.95 -3.89
N LEU A 203 -9.87 16.53 -3.30
CA LEU A 203 -11.03 15.79 -2.85
C LEU A 203 -11.80 15.15 -4.00
N ARG A 204 -11.95 15.86 -5.12
CA ARG A 204 -12.56 15.33 -6.35
C ARG A 204 -11.76 14.15 -6.87
N TRP A 205 -10.46 14.32 -7.05
CA TRP A 205 -9.57 13.24 -7.49
C TRP A 205 -9.66 12.02 -6.55
N SER A 206 -9.62 12.25 -5.24
CA SER A 206 -9.72 11.17 -4.25
C SER A 206 -11.05 10.42 -4.35
N SER A 207 -12.18 11.13 -4.56
CA SER A 207 -13.48 10.49 -4.69
C SER A 207 -13.62 9.67 -5.97
N GLU A 208 -12.97 10.09 -7.07
CA GLU A 208 -12.94 9.35 -8.34
C GLU A 208 -12.11 8.05 -8.27
N GLN A 209 -11.16 7.96 -7.32
CA GLN A 209 -10.36 6.74 -7.10
C GLN A 209 -11.08 5.71 -6.21
N LEU A 210 -12.13 6.11 -5.49
CA LEU A 210 -12.88 5.26 -4.56
C LEU A 210 -14.14 4.63 -5.19
N LEU A 211 -14.46 5.00 -6.43
CA LEU A 211 -15.57 4.45 -7.22
C LEU A 211 -15.09 3.43 -8.26
#